data_8d0f7a1dae57b4bf68a4efdcb5516d25
#
_entry.id   8d0f7a1dae57b4bf68a4efdcb5516d25
#
_cell.length_a   1.000
_cell.length_b   1.000
_cell.length_c   1.000
_cell.angle_alpha   90.00
_cell.angle_beta   90.00
_cell.angle_gamma   90.00
#
_symmetry.space_group_name_H-M   'P 1'
#
loop_
_entity.id
_entity.type
_entity.pdbx_description
1 polymer ?
#
loop_
_entity_poly.entity_id
_entity_poly.type
_entity_poly.pdbx_seq_one_letter_code
_entity_poly.pdbx_strand_id
1 'polypeptide(L)'
;MKWCDNNVSVLEWGSETMIIPYKSPVDSKVHRYFVDFYIRVKDRHGAITKYLIEIKPEKFTKPPTIPQRQTKRFIDEVFQYGVNQSKWKAANEYCVDRGMKFMVLTEKDLGV
;
A
#
# COMPACT_ATOMS: atom_id res chain seq x y z
N MET A 1 3.35 4.23 -16.28
CA MET A 1 4.08 4.67 -15.06
C MET A 1 5.58 4.67 -15.34
N LYS A 2 6.24 5.79 -15.02
CA LYS A 2 7.69 5.89 -15.19
C LYS A 2 8.46 4.79 -14.47
N TRP A 3 7.98 4.43 -13.30
CA TRP A 3 8.61 3.39 -12.48
C TRP A 3 8.74 2.05 -13.19
N CYS A 4 7.77 1.71 -14.02
CA CYS A 4 7.76 0.44 -14.76
C CYS A 4 8.68 0.45 -15.97
N ASP A 5 9.16 1.63 -16.40
CA ASP A 5 9.92 1.77 -17.64
C ASP A 5 11.44 1.71 -17.45
N ASN A 6 11.93 1.65 -16.20
CA ASN A 6 13.35 1.75 -15.90
C ASN A 6 14.02 0.37 -15.82
N ASN A 7 14.56 -0.12 -16.92
CA ASN A 7 15.39 -1.35 -16.97
C ASN A 7 14.69 -2.62 -16.48
N VAL A 8 13.36 -2.62 -16.44
CA VAL A 8 12.57 -3.78 -16.07
C VAL A 8 11.48 -4.02 -17.10
N SER A 9 11.11 -5.26 -17.27
CA SER A 9 9.99 -5.65 -18.14
C SER A 9 8.82 -6.07 -17.28
N VAL A 10 7.68 -5.42 -17.48
CA VAL A 10 6.44 -5.81 -16.82
C VAL A 10 5.89 -7.04 -17.52
N LEU A 11 5.85 -8.17 -16.81
CA LEU A 11 5.34 -9.43 -17.35
C LEU A 11 3.83 -9.56 -17.16
N GLU A 12 3.32 -9.00 -16.07
CA GLU A 12 1.91 -9.12 -15.71
C GLU A 12 1.55 -7.98 -14.76
N TRP A 13 0.33 -7.48 -14.88
CA TRP A 13 -0.19 -6.53 -13.92
C TRP A 13 -1.70 -6.67 -13.81
N GLY A 14 -2.26 -6.23 -12.68
CA GLY A 14 -3.70 -6.24 -12.47
C GLY A 14 -4.07 -5.27 -11.37
N SER A 15 -5.31 -4.81 -11.36
CA SER A 15 -5.84 -3.95 -10.32
C SER A 15 -6.87 -4.71 -9.49
N GLU A 16 -6.80 -4.52 -8.16
CA GLU A 16 -7.74 -5.12 -7.20
C GLU A 16 -7.85 -6.65 -7.30
N THR A 17 -6.78 -7.32 -7.74
CA THR A 17 -6.77 -8.78 -7.91
C THR A 17 -6.40 -9.53 -6.63
N MET A 18 -5.80 -8.83 -5.65
CA MET A 18 -5.36 -9.45 -4.41
C MET A 18 -6.17 -8.93 -3.24
N ILE A 19 -6.62 -9.84 -2.40
CA ILE A 19 -7.38 -9.52 -1.19
C ILE A 19 -6.59 -10.02 0.02
N ILE A 20 -6.30 -9.13 0.95
CA ILE A 20 -5.52 -9.44 2.14
C ILE A 20 -6.40 -9.21 3.37
N PRO A 21 -6.61 -10.23 4.21
CA PRO A 21 -7.31 -10.01 5.47
C PRO A 21 -6.44 -9.25 6.45
N TYR A 22 -7.01 -8.31 7.16
CA TYR A 22 -6.32 -7.57 8.22
C TYR A 22 -7.28 -7.32 9.38
N LYS A 23 -6.72 -7.18 10.58
CA LYS A 23 -7.52 -6.86 11.76
C LYS A 23 -7.56 -5.35 11.94
N SER A 24 -8.74 -4.76 11.85
CA SER A 24 -8.91 -3.31 12.01
C SER A 24 -8.76 -2.91 13.49
N PRO A 25 -7.99 -1.86 13.79
CA PRO A 25 -7.88 -1.37 15.17
C PRO A 25 -9.14 -0.64 15.66
N VAL A 26 -10.05 -0.30 14.75
CA VAL A 26 -11.27 0.44 15.09
C VAL A 26 -12.32 -0.45 15.74
N ASP A 27 -12.52 -1.65 15.21
CA ASP A 27 -13.56 -2.58 15.70
C ASP A 27 -13.03 -3.96 16.08
N SER A 28 -11.71 -4.17 15.97
CA SER A 28 -11.04 -5.44 16.25
C SER A 28 -11.54 -6.63 15.41
N LYS A 29 -12.19 -6.34 14.29
CA LYS A 29 -12.69 -7.37 13.37
C LYS A 29 -11.77 -7.52 12.17
N VAL A 30 -11.82 -8.69 11.53
CA VAL A 30 -11.08 -8.94 10.31
C VAL A 30 -11.84 -8.35 9.13
N HIS A 31 -11.15 -7.51 8.36
CA HIS A 31 -11.69 -6.88 7.15
C HIS A 31 -10.87 -7.33 5.94
N ARG A 32 -11.40 -7.09 4.76
CA ARG A 32 -10.71 -7.36 3.50
C ARG A 32 -10.03 -6.10 3.00
N TYR A 33 -8.74 -6.22 2.69
CA TYR A 33 -7.98 -5.14 2.06
C TYR A 33 -7.78 -5.48 0.59
N PHE A 34 -8.33 -4.64 -0.29
CA PHE A 34 -8.16 -4.76 -1.74
C PHE A 34 -6.98 -3.91 -2.14
N VAL A 35 -5.89 -4.58 -2.56
CA VAL A 35 -4.67 -3.90 -2.98
C VAL A 35 -4.92 -3.25 -4.34
N ASP A 36 -4.42 -2.01 -4.54
CA ASP A 36 -4.67 -1.26 -5.77
C ASP A 36 -4.09 -1.95 -7.00
N PHE A 37 -2.83 -2.38 -6.94
CA PHE A 37 -2.16 -2.99 -8.08
C PHE A 37 -1.31 -4.18 -7.67
N TYR A 38 -1.23 -5.13 -8.60
CA TYR A 38 -0.30 -6.24 -8.57
C TYR A 38 0.56 -6.14 -9.82
N ILE A 39 1.89 -6.25 -9.67
CA ILE A 39 2.83 -6.23 -10.79
C ILE A 39 3.83 -7.35 -10.65
N ARG A 40 4.08 -8.07 -11.75
CA ARG A 40 5.17 -9.02 -11.85
C ARG A 40 6.17 -8.48 -12.87
N VAL A 41 7.40 -8.26 -12.44
CA VAL A 41 8.42 -7.66 -13.29
C VAL A 41 9.65 -8.58 -13.41
N LYS A 42 10.31 -8.50 -14.54
CA LYS A 42 11.58 -9.17 -14.79
C LYS A 42 12.64 -8.09 -14.95
N ASP A 43 13.70 -8.16 -14.16
CA ASP A 43 14.80 -7.22 -14.29
C ASP A 43 15.74 -7.59 -15.44
N ARG A 44 16.75 -6.76 -15.69
CA ARG A 44 17.71 -6.99 -16.77
C ARG A 44 18.57 -8.24 -16.55
N HIS A 45 18.63 -8.77 -15.34
CA HIS A 45 19.37 -9.98 -15.00
C HIS A 45 18.50 -11.23 -15.06
N GLY A 46 17.23 -11.08 -15.44
CA GLY A 46 16.30 -12.20 -15.54
C GLY A 46 15.58 -12.57 -14.25
N ALA A 47 15.85 -11.86 -13.14
CA ALA A 47 15.16 -12.11 -11.89
C ALA A 47 13.73 -11.57 -11.92
N ILE A 48 12.78 -12.39 -11.47
CA ILE A 48 11.36 -12.04 -11.45
C ILE A 48 10.97 -11.63 -10.03
N THR A 49 10.36 -10.47 -9.90
CA THR A 49 9.87 -9.96 -8.61
C THR A 49 8.39 -9.60 -8.75
N LYS A 50 7.61 -9.97 -7.74
CA LYS A 50 6.20 -9.64 -7.64
C LYS A 50 6.02 -8.54 -6.63
N TYR A 51 5.21 -7.53 -6.98
CA TYR A 51 4.94 -6.38 -6.12
C TYR A 51 3.44 -6.22 -5.92
N LEU A 52 3.05 -5.91 -4.69
CA LEU A 52 1.73 -5.37 -4.39
C LEU A 52 1.90 -3.88 -4.12
N ILE A 53 1.11 -3.05 -4.79
CA ILE A 53 1.29 -1.60 -4.77
C ILE A 53 0.00 -0.92 -4.32
N GLU A 54 0.14 -0.05 -3.32
CA GLU A 54 -0.92 0.84 -2.84
C GLU A 54 -0.55 2.27 -3.24
N ILE A 55 -1.49 3.00 -3.83
CA ILE A 55 -1.29 4.40 -4.20
C ILE A 55 -2.05 5.28 -3.22
N LYS A 56 -1.33 6.16 -2.52
CA LYS A 56 -1.91 7.09 -1.54
C LYS A 56 -1.28 8.46 -1.66
N PRO A 57 -2.05 9.54 -1.45
CA PRO A 57 -1.45 10.87 -1.27
C PRO A 57 -0.47 10.86 -0.09
N GLU A 58 0.63 11.60 -0.23
CA GLU A 58 1.69 11.61 0.77
C GLU A 58 1.18 11.95 2.17
N LYS A 59 0.20 12.85 2.26
CA LYS A 59 -0.35 13.26 3.57
C LYS A 59 -0.93 12.08 4.37
N PHE A 60 -1.37 11.01 3.71
CA PHE A 60 -1.93 9.83 4.38
C PHE A 60 -0.86 8.82 4.80
N THR A 61 0.40 9.02 4.39
CA THR A 61 1.52 8.17 4.80
C THR A 61 2.17 8.65 6.09
N LYS A 62 1.78 9.83 6.57
CA LYS A 62 2.32 10.47 7.78
C LYS A 62 1.23 10.59 8.85
N PRO A 63 1.61 10.60 10.14
CA PRO A 63 0.63 10.84 11.20
C PRO A 63 -0.07 12.18 11.02
N PRO A 64 -1.36 12.27 11.38
CA PRO A 64 -2.08 13.55 11.34
C PRO A 64 -1.44 14.58 12.27
N THR A 65 -1.43 15.85 11.85
CA THR A 65 -0.97 16.96 12.69
C THR A 65 -1.97 17.21 13.82
N ILE A 66 -1.49 17.32 15.04
CA ILE A 66 -2.35 17.57 16.19
C ILE A 66 -2.83 19.03 16.17
N PRO A 67 -4.15 19.28 16.05
CA PRO A 67 -4.69 20.64 16.09
C PRO A 67 -4.78 21.17 17.51
N GLN A 68 -4.99 22.48 17.66
CA GLN A 68 -5.18 23.10 18.98
C GLN A 68 -6.45 22.57 19.67
N ARG A 69 -7.48 22.25 18.89
CA ARG A 69 -8.71 21.64 19.41
C ARG A 69 -8.90 20.29 18.73
N GLN A 70 -9.32 19.29 19.52
CA GLN A 70 -9.71 18.01 18.95
C GLN A 70 -11.05 18.17 18.25
N THR A 71 -11.07 17.92 16.94
CA THR A 71 -12.28 17.95 16.13
C THR A 71 -12.63 16.55 15.69
N LYS A 72 -13.86 16.35 15.27
CA LYS A 72 -14.27 15.07 14.68
C LYS A 72 -13.38 14.70 13.48
N ARG A 73 -13.03 15.68 12.66
CA ARG A 73 -12.14 15.46 11.50
C ARG A 73 -10.79 14.91 11.93
N PHE A 74 -10.19 15.47 12.99
CA PHE A 74 -8.92 15.00 13.51
C PHE A 74 -9.02 13.56 14.02
N ILE A 75 -10.09 13.25 14.76
CA ILE A 75 -10.32 11.90 15.27
C ILE A 75 -10.48 10.92 14.12
N ASP A 76 -11.24 11.29 13.08
CA ASP A 76 -11.41 10.44 11.88
C ASP A 76 -10.08 10.21 11.16
N GLU A 77 -9.23 11.24 11.05
CA GLU A 77 -7.91 11.11 10.44
C GLU A 77 -7.00 10.18 11.24
N VAL A 78 -7.05 10.23 12.57
CA VAL A 78 -6.28 9.32 13.42
C VAL A 78 -6.73 7.89 13.22
N PHE A 79 -8.03 7.64 13.20
CA PHE A 79 -8.56 6.29 12.94
C PHE A 79 -8.18 5.80 11.55
N GLN A 80 -8.30 6.64 10.54
CA GLN A 80 -7.94 6.27 9.17
C GLN A 80 -6.45 5.95 9.05
N TYR A 81 -5.60 6.73 9.71
CA TYR A 81 -4.18 6.46 9.76
C TYR A 81 -3.90 5.08 10.39
N GLY A 82 -4.54 4.78 11.52
CA GLY A 82 -4.39 3.49 12.18
C GLY A 82 -4.86 2.32 11.31
N VAL A 83 -5.98 2.48 10.62
CA VAL A 83 -6.50 1.48 9.69
C VAL A 83 -5.51 1.25 8.55
N ASN A 84 -4.97 2.31 7.96
CA ASN A 84 -3.99 2.21 6.87
C ASN A 84 -2.71 1.50 7.33
N GLN A 85 -2.22 1.82 8.52
CA GLN A 85 -1.03 1.15 9.07
C GLN A 85 -1.28 -0.35 9.27
N SER A 86 -2.46 -0.73 9.76
CA SER A 86 -2.83 -2.14 9.92
C SER A 86 -2.93 -2.87 8.59
N LYS A 87 -3.53 -2.23 7.58
CA LYS A 87 -3.59 -2.77 6.22
C LYS A 87 -2.20 -3.02 5.65
N TRP A 88 -1.32 -2.03 5.76
CA TRP A 88 0.02 -2.11 5.18
C TRP A 88 0.91 -3.12 5.91
N LYS A 89 0.76 -3.21 7.22
CA LYS A 89 1.45 -4.24 7.99
C LYS A 89 1.03 -5.64 7.54
N ALA A 90 -0.28 -5.87 7.42
CA ALA A 90 -0.81 -7.15 6.95
C ALA A 90 -0.35 -7.46 5.51
N ALA A 91 -0.33 -6.44 4.64
CA ALA A 91 0.14 -6.60 3.27
C ALA A 91 1.62 -6.95 3.21
N ASN A 92 2.44 -6.30 4.04
CA ASN A 92 3.86 -6.58 4.10
C ASN A 92 4.14 -8.01 4.58
N GLU A 93 3.45 -8.45 5.63
CA GLU A 93 3.56 -9.82 6.14
C GLU A 93 3.13 -10.84 5.08
N TYR A 94 2.03 -10.57 4.39
CA TYR A 94 1.54 -11.41 3.29
C TYR A 94 2.60 -11.55 2.20
N CYS A 95 3.22 -10.44 1.83
CA CYS A 95 4.25 -10.43 0.78
C CYS A 95 5.52 -11.15 1.21
N VAL A 96 5.97 -10.95 2.44
CA VAL A 96 7.16 -11.62 2.97
C VAL A 96 6.97 -13.13 2.96
N ASP A 97 5.80 -13.62 3.38
CA ASP A 97 5.50 -15.05 3.39
C ASP A 97 5.50 -15.68 2.00
N ARG A 98 5.25 -14.88 0.97
CA ARG A 98 5.13 -15.37 -0.43
C ARG A 98 6.28 -14.95 -1.33
N GLY A 99 7.34 -14.37 -0.76
CA GLY A 99 8.48 -13.90 -1.55
C GLY A 99 8.16 -12.72 -2.45
N MET A 100 7.16 -11.93 -2.08
CA MET A 100 6.73 -10.73 -2.80
C MET A 100 7.18 -9.48 -2.05
N LYS A 101 7.03 -8.32 -2.68
CA LYS A 101 7.31 -7.02 -2.04
C LYS A 101 6.05 -6.16 -2.03
N PHE A 102 5.85 -5.43 -0.94
CA PHE A 102 4.78 -4.47 -0.81
C PHE A 102 5.33 -3.06 -0.85
N MET A 103 4.71 -2.18 -1.64
CA MET A 103 5.12 -0.79 -1.78
C MET A 103 3.93 0.14 -1.67
N VAL A 104 4.12 1.27 -0.99
CA VAL A 104 3.16 2.38 -0.99
C VAL A 104 3.77 3.50 -1.82
N LEU A 105 3.12 3.87 -2.91
CA LEU A 105 3.57 4.93 -3.80
C LEU A 105 2.73 6.19 -3.57
N THR A 106 3.39 7.33 -3.59
CA THR A 106 2.75 8.64 -3.47
C THR A 106 2.79 9.34 -4.82
N GLU A 107 2.11 10.51 -4.90
CA GLU A 107 2.17 11.34 -6.10
C GLU A 107 3.60 11.75 -6.47
N LYS A 108 4.49 11.85 -5.48
CA LYS A 108 5.90 12.17 -5.73
C LYS A 108 6.62 11.02 -6.44
N ASP A 109 6.31 9.79 -6.04
CA ASP A 109 6.91 8.60 -6.67
C ASP A 109 6.43 8.42 -8.11
N LEU A 110 5.22 8.88 -8.40
CA LEU A 110 4.64 8.79 -9.74
C LEU A 110 5.06 9.95 -10.66
N GLY A 111 5.74 10.95 -10.12
CA GLY A 111 6.21 12.09 -10.88
C GLY A 111 5.13 13.12 -11.23
N VAL A 112 4.10 13.21 -10.41
CA VAL A 112 3.02 14.20 -10.55
C VAL A 112 3.05 15.22 -9.42
#